data_b26d0fa8f01f8ec9ba445f051a5983cb
#
_entry.id   b26d0fa8f01f8ec9ba445f051a5983cb
#
_cell.length_a   1.000
_cell.length_b   1.000
_cell.length_c   1.000
_cell.angle_alpha   90.00
_cell.angle_beta   90.00
_cell.angle_gamma   90.00
#
_symmetry.space_group_name_H-M   'P 1'
#
loop_
_entity.id
_entity.type
_entity.pdbx_description
1 polymer ?
#
loop_
_entity_poly.entity_id
_entity_poly.type
_entity_poly.pdbx_seq_one_letter_code
_entity_poly.pdbx_strand_id
1 'polypeptide(L)'
;EPGSGKSSFVINILKELDYDVIKYDAGDIRNKSIIDTITKHNMSDKNIMSLFHKKVKRLAIVMDEIDGMNNGDKGGINALIKIIRPKKTKKQRLEEITLNPIICIGNYHIDKKIKELMKVCHVIELKSPTKAQILNLIDILLPLIDENIKTSIITFIQGDLRKLNTVYDLYK
;
A
#
# COMPACT_ATOMS: atom_id res chain seq x y z
N GLU A 1 3.59 6.13 10.17
CA GLU A 1 2.96 5.61 11.39
C GLU A 1 1.75 4.75 11.06
N PRO A 2 1.34 3.79 11.93
CA PRO A 2 0.10 3.04 11.76
C PRO A 2 -1.12 3.97 11.78
N GLY A 3 -2.19 3.61 11.04
CA GLY A 3 -3.44 4.39 11.05
C GLY A 3 -3.43 5.72 10.31
N SER A 4 -2.34 6.09 9.65
CA SER A 4 -2.24 7.33 8.85
C SER A 4 -2.97 7.29 7.50
N GLY A 5 -3.68 6.20 7.19
CA GLY A 5 -4.47 6.05 5.96
C GLY A 5 -3.67 5.63 4.72
N LYS A 6 -2.42 5.15 4.84
CA LYS A 6 -1.55 4.78 3.71
C LYS A 6 -2.21 3.86 2.68
N SER A 7 -2.73 2.73 3.14
CA SER A 7 -3.31 1.70 2.26
C SER A 7 -4.56 2.22 1.55
N SER A 8 -5.44 2.93 2.27
CA SER A 8 -6.64 3.56 1.71
C SER A 8 -6.28 4.63 0.67
N PHE A 9 -5.28 5.46 0.96
CA PHE A 9 -4.80 6.50 0.06
C PHE A 9 -4.30 5.90 -1.26
N VAL A 10 -3.44 4.89 -1.20
CA VAL A 10 -2.90 4.21 -2.39
C VAL A 10 -4.01 3.56 -3.21
N ILE A 11 -4.92 2.82 -2.55
CA ILE A 11 -6.03 2.14 -3.25
C ILE A 11 -6.96 3.14 -3.92
N ASN A 12 -7.28 4.26 -3.27
CA ASN A 12 -8.15 5.28 -3.84
C ASN A 12 -7.52 5.95 -5.07
N ILE A 13 -6.25 6.34 -5.00
CA ILE A 13 -5.53 6.90 -6.15
C ILE A 13 -5.50 5.91 -7.32
N LEU A 14 -5.21 4.64 -7.07
CA LEU A 14 -5.18 3.64 -8.13
C LEU A 14 -6.57 3.45 -8.78
N LYS A 15 -7.64 3.50 -8.00
CA LYS A 15 -9.02 3.46 -8.52
C LYS A 15 -9.36 4.70 -9.35
N GLU A 16 -8.96 5.89 -8.91
CA GLU A 16 -9.14 7.13 -9.66
C GLU A 16 -8.39 7.12 -11.00
N LEU A 17 -7.22 6.47 -11.03
CA LEU A 17 -6.44 6.27 -12.24
C LEU A 17 -6.91 5.09 -13.11
N ASP A 18 -8.06 4.48 -12.76
CA ASP A 18 -8.69 3.36 -13.48
C ASP A 18 -7.83 2.09 -13.52
N TYR A 19 -7.08 1.81 -12.43
CA TYR A 19 -6.35 0.56 -12.24
C TYR A 19 -7.22 -0.48 -11.53
N ASP A 20 -7.10 -1.75 -11.95
CA ASP A 20 -7.49 -2.90 -11.16
C ASP A 20 -6.40 -3.20 -10.13
N VAL A 21 -6.77 -3.28 -8.86
CA VAL A 21 -5.80 -3.43 -7.76
C VAL A 21 -5.84 -4.85 -7.22
N ILE A 22 -4.68 -5.52 -7.23
CA ILE A 22 -4.46 -6.77 -6.50
C ILE A 22 -3.69 -6.42 -5.22
N LYS A 23 -4.33 -6.62 -4.07
CA LYS A 23 -3.72 -6.38 -2.77
C LYS A 23 -3.22 -7.69 -2.16
N TYR A 24 -1.99 -7.65 -1.65
CA TYR A 24 -1.37 -8.71 -0.86
C TYR A 24 -0.96 -8.14 0.50
N ASP A 25 -1.28 -8.86 1.56
CA ASP A 25 -0.83 -8.55 2.92
C ASP A 25 0.43 -9.35 3.28
N ALA A 26 1.11 -8.97 4.36
CA ALA A 26 2.34 -9.62 4.82
C ALA A 26 2.18 -11.13 5.00
N GLY A 27 0.96 -11.61 5.34
CA GLY A 27 0.62 -13.02 5.47
C GLY A 27 0.70 -13.77 4.15
N ASP A 28 0.28 -13.13 3.05
CA ASP A 28 0.19 -13.73 1.72
C ASP A 28 1.57 -13.84 1.05
N ILE A 29 2.45 -12.87 1.30
CA ILE A 29 3.71 -12.69 0.54
C ILE A 29 4.91 -13.41 1.19
N ARG A 30 4.74 -14.08 2.33
CA ARG A 30 5.83 -14.76 3.06
C ARG A 30 6.57 -15.82 2.26
N ASN A 31 6.03 -16.29 1.14
CA ASN A 31 6.61 -17.35 0.35
C ASN A 31 7.15 -16.81 -0.98
N LYS A 32 8.43 -17.12 -1.27
CA LYS A 32 9.07 -16.81 -2.57
C LYS A 32 8.24 -17.30 -3.76
N SER A 33 7.57 -18.45 -3.63
CA SER A 33 6.72 -19.02 -4.68
C SER A 33 5.56 -18.10 -5.05
N ILE A 34 5.00 -17.37 -4.11
CA ILE A 34 3.89 -16.43 -4.35
C ILE A 34 4.41 -15.22 -5.14
N ILE A 35 5.59 -14.69 -4.80
CA ILE A 35 6.21 -13.59 -5.55
C ILE A 35 6.52 -14.03 -6.98
N ASP A 36 7.06 -15.25 -7.15
CA ASP A 36 7.30 -15.83 -8.49
C ASP A 36 5.97 -16.03 -9.26
N THR A 37 4.90 -16.41 -8.58
CA THR A 37 3.55 -16.56 -9.17
C THR A 37 2.96 -15.21 -9.56
N ILE A 38 3.04 -14.22 -8.67
CA ILE A 38 2.57 -12.84 -8.91
C ILE A 38 3.24 -12.27 -10.17
N THR A 39 4.54 -12.54 -10.33
CA THR A 39 5.31 -12.00 -11.45
C THR A 39 5.18 -12.80 -12.73
N LYS A 40 4.99 -14.10 -12.67
CA LYS A 40 4.87 -14.96 -13.86
C LYS A 40 3.45 -15.12 -14.38
N HIS A 41 2.44 -15.15 -13.51
CA HIS A 41 1.06 -15.39 -13.90
C HIS A 41 0.20 -14.12 -14.01
N ASN A 42 0.53 -13.04 -13.30
CA ASN A 42 -0.14 -11.75 -13.45
C ASN A 42 0.53 -10.85 -14.50
N MET A 43 1.40 -11.41 -15.32
CA MET A 43 2.07 -10.72 -16.42
C MET A 43 1.18 -10.48 -17.65
N SER A 44 0.01 -11.09 -17.72
CA SER A 44 -0.99 -10.59 -18.67
C SER A 44 -1.42 -9.21 -18.17
N ASP A 45 -1.02 -8.18 -18.88
CA ASP A 45 -1.36 -6.77 -18.61
C ASP A 45 -2.89 -6.51 -18.52
N LYS A 46 -3.69 -7.57 -18.50
CA LYS A 46 -5.14 -7.52 -18.63
C LYS A 46 -5.78 -8.49 -17.66
N ASN A 47 -6.67 -7.97 -16.84
CA ASN A 47 -7.57 -8.81 -16.07
C ASN A 47 -8.45 -9.63 -17.03
N ILE A 48 -8.53 -10.97 -16.85
CA ILE A 48 -9.37 -11.85 -17.68
C ILE A 48 -10.83 -11.38 -17.70
N MET A 49 -11.32 -10.82 -16.59
CA MET A 49 -12.66 -10.22 -16.52
C MET A 49 -12.81 -9.00 -17.44
N SER A 50 -11.73 -8.31 -17.78
CA SER A 50 -11.75 -7.18 -18.72
C SER A 50 -12.00 -7.61 -20.16
N LEU A 51 -11.81 -8.89 -20.50
CA LEU A 51 -12.16 -9.44 -21.81
C LEU A 51 -13.69 -9.51 -22.00
N PHE A 52 -14.45 -9.60 -20.90
CA PHE A 52 -15.92 -9.58 -20.92
C PHE A 52 -16.49 -8.16 -20.87
N HIS A 53 -15.73 -7.21 -20.34
CA HIS A 53 -16.10 -5.80 -20.31
C HIS A 53 -15.28 -5.05 -21.37
N LYS A 54 -15.93 -4.29 -22.25
CA LYS A 54 -15.31 -3.54 -23.38
C LYS A 54 -14.16 -2.58 -22.97
N LYS A 55 -13.85 -2.44 -21.67
CA LYS A 55 -12.84 -1.55 -21.12
C LYS A 55 -11.74 -2.36 -20.43
N VAL A 56 -10.56 -2.38 -21.03
CA VAL A 56 -9.37 -3.04 -20.46
C VAL A 56 -8.73 -2.11 -19.45
N LYS A 57 -8.75 -2.49 -18.16
CA LYS A 57 -8.06 -1.78 -17.09
C LYS A 57 -6.63 -2.30 -16.93
N ARG A 58 -5.72 -1.40 -16.56
CA ARG A 58 -4.35 -1.77 -16.18
C ARG A 58 -4.35 -2.38 -14.79
N LEU A 59 -3.43 -3.29 -14.54
CA LEU A 59 -3.28 -3.95 -13.26
C LEU A 59 -2.22 -3.25 -12.40
N ALA A 60 -2.50 -3.06 -11.12
CA ALA A 60 -1.53 -2.59 -10.13
C ALA A 60 -1.45 -3.57 -8.96
N ILE A 61 -0.24 -3.82 -8.47
CA ILE A 61 0.02 -4.74 -7.35
C ILE A 61 0.35 -3.90 -6.12
N VAL A 62 -0.40 -4.09 -5.04
CA VAL A 62 -0.17 -3.43 -3.75
C VAL A 62 0.24 -4.47 -2.73
N MET A 63 1.43 -4.31 -2.16
CA MET A 63 1.98 -5.15 -1.10
C MET A 63 1.94 -4.35 0.21
N ASP A 64 0.98 -4.69 1.07
CA ASP A 64 0.78 -4.01 2.35
C ASP A 64 1.59 -4.68 3.47
N GLU A 65 1.94 -3.91 4.50
CA GLU A 65 2.70 -4.36 5.68
C GLU A 65 4.01 -5.08 5.33
N ILE A 66 4.76 -4.58 4.33
CA ILE A 66 5.98 -5.23 3.85
C ILE A 66 7.06 -5.37 4.92
N ASP A 67 7.03 -4.54 5.96
CA ASP A 67 7.87 -4.61 7.15
C ASP A 67 7.60 -5.86 8.02
N GLY A 68 6.37 -6.40 7.98
CA GLY A 68 6.01 -7.65 8.63
C GLY A 68 6.63 -8.89 7.99
N MET A 69 7.16 -8.81 6.77
CA MET A 69 7.78 -9.92 6.06
C MET A 69 9.11 -10.39 6.67
N ASN A 70 9.74 -9.61 7.54
CA ASN A 70 11.06 -9.92 8.08
C ASN A 70 11.07 -11.04 9.11
N ASN A 71 9.95 -11.30 9.78
CA ASN A 71 9.85 -12.28 10.85
C ASN A 71 9.57 -13.70 10.32
N GLY A 72 10.56 -14.30 9.66
CA GLY A 72 10.47 -15.71 9.19
C GLY A 72 10.46 -15.88 7.68
N ASP A 73 10.69 -14.81 6.92
CA ASP A 73 10.67 -14.85 5.47
C ASP A 73 11.90 -15.52 4.86
N LYS A 74 11.66 -16.59 4.11
CA LYS A 74 12.68 -17.35 3.37
C LYS A 74 13.02 -16.72 2.00
N GLY A 75 13.07 -15.40 1.90
CA GLY A 75 13.60 -14.73 0.71
C GLY A 75 12.61 -13.93 -0.15
N GLY A 76 11.40 -13.63 0.35
CA GLY A 76 10.39 -12.87 -0.40
C GLY A 76 10.87 -11.47 -0.80
N ILE A 77 11.41 -10.69 0.14
CA ILE A 77 11.97 -9.36 -0.17
C ILE A 77 13.12 -9.46 -1.18
N ASN A 78 13.99 -10.46 -1.07
CA ASN A 78 15.09 -10.66 -2.01
C ASN A 78 14.58 -11.01 -3.42
N ALA A 79 13.50 -11.79 -3.52
CA ALA A 79 12.85 -12.10 -4.79
C ALA A 79 12.25 -10.84 -5.40
N LEU A 80 11.57 -10.02 -4.59
CA LEU A 80 11.01 -8.73 -5.01
C LEU A 80 12.09 -7.77 -5.52
N ILE A 81 13.21 -7.63 -4.79
CA ILE A 81 14.36 -6.82 -5.21
C ILE A 81 14.92 -7.29 -6.56
N LYS A 82 14.98 -8.61 -6.79
CA LYS A 82 15.44 -9.17 -8.08
C LYS A 82 14.56 -8.76 -9.24
N ILE A 83 13.27 -8.66 -9.02
CA ILE A 83 12.28 -8.30 -10.03
C ILE A 83 12.35 -6.80 -10.34
N ILE A 84 12.40 -5.97 -9.30
CA ILE A 84 12.33 -4.51 -9.42
C ILE A 84 13.64 -3.91 -9.94
N ARG A 85 14.80 -4.45 -9.51
CA ARG A 85 16.09 -3.88 -9.89
C ARG A 85 16.34 -3.92 -11.40
N PRO A 86 17.01 -2.89 -11.96
CA PRO A 86 17.40 -2.91 -13.37
C PRO A 86 18.33 -4.10 -13.66
N LYS A 87 18.03 -4.82 -14.74
CA LYS A 87 18.76 -6.04 -15.14
C LYS A 87 20.14 -5.67 -15.66
N LYS A 88 21.17 -6.24 -15.05
CA LYS A 88 22.57 -5.92 -15.37
C LYS A 88 23.27 -7.00 -16.22
N THR A 89 22.87 -8.27 -16.11
CA THR A 89 23.51 -9.38 -16.83
C THR A 89 22.72 -9.81 -18.05
N LYS A 90 23.40 -10.44 -19.07
CA LYS A 90 22.72 -11.00 -20.25
C LYS A 90 21.61 -11.98 -19.87
N LYS A 91 21.86 -12.84 -18.86
CA LYS A 91 20.88 -13.81 -18.37
C LYS A 91 19.66 -13.14 -17.73
N GLN A 92 19.87 -12.05 -16.98
CA GLN A 92 18.81 -11.26 -16.36
C GLN A 92 17.98 -10.46 -17.37
N ARG A 93 18.54 -10.14 -18.54
CA ARG A 93 17.80 -9.45 -19.63
C ARG A 93 16.80 -10.37 -20.34
N LEU A 94 17.00 -11.67 -20.28
CA LEU A 94 16.10 -12.67 -20.87
C LEU A 94 14.92 -13.00 -19.95
N GLU A 95 14.97 -12.59 -18.67
CA GLU A 95 13.83 -12.77 -17.76
C GLU A 95 12.72 -11.79 -18.13
N GLU A 96 11.48 -12.27 -18.09
CA GLU A 96 10.31 -11.42 -18.31
C GLU A 96 10.21 -10.34 -17.23
N ILE A 97 9.84 -9.13 -17.65
CA ILE A 97 9.67 -7.95 -16.76
C ILE A 97 8.18 -7.67 -16.71
N THR A 98 7.64 -7.54 -15.50
CA THR A 98 6.30 -6.98 -15.36
C THR A 98 6.33 -5.47 -15.58
N LEU A 99 5.42 -4.98 -16.41
CA LEU A 99 5.17 -3.54 -16.59
C LEU A 99 4.13 -3.00 -15.60
N ASN A 100 3.53 -3.88 -14.80
CA ASN A 100 2.55 -3.50 -13.79
C ASN A 100 3.24 -2.76 -12.64
N PRO A 101 2.72 -1.62 -12.17
CA PRO A 101 3.27 -0.93 -11.01
C PRO A 101 3.14 -1.80 -9.76
N ILE A 102 4.23 -1.90 -9.00
CA ILE A 102 4.29 -2.58 -7.71
C ILE A 102 4.46 -1.52 -6.64
N ILE A 103 3.51 -1.43 -5.73
CA ILE A 103 3.51 -0.45 -4.64
C ILE A 103 3.65 -1.20 -3.32
N CYS A 104 4.75 -0.93 -2.62
CA CYS A 104 5.03 -1.51 -1.33
C CYS A 104 4.68 -0.51 -0.22
N ILE A 105 3.83 -0.91 0.72
CA ILE A 105 3.42 -0.08 1.85
C ILE A 105 4.02 -0.68 3.12
N GLY A 106 4.66 0.14 3.92
CA GLY A 106 5.22 -0.26 5.20
C GLY A 106 5.15 0.85 6.24
N ASN A 107 5.41 0.50 7.48
CA ASN A 107 5.64 1.44 8.56
C ASN A 107 7.14 1.79 8.64
N TYR A 108 7.51 2.77 9.47
CA TYR A 108 8.88 3.28 9.55
C TYR A 108 9.85 2.34 10.31
N HIS A 109 9.71 1.03 10.19
CA HIS A 109 10.69 0.08 10.71
C HIS A 109 11.73 -0.23 9.65
N ILE A 110 12.88 0.48 9.71
CA ILE A 110 13.96 0.32 8.73
C ILE A 110 14.88 -0.82 9.14
N ASP A 111 14.51 -2.01 8.73
CA ASP A 111 15.37 -3.18 8.71
C ASP A 111 16.38 -3.11 7.54
N LYS A 112 17.46 -3.90 7.62
CA LYS A 112 18.50 -3.99 6.58
C LYS A 112 17.93 -4.36 5.21
N LYS A 113 17.00 -5.30 5.15
CA LYS A 113 16.33 -5.74 3.90
C LYS A 113 15.42 -4.66 3.32
N ILE A 114 14.68 -3.95 4.15
CA ILE A 114 13.86 -2.82 3.72
C ILE A 114 14.74 -1.69 3.17
N LYS A 115 15.89 -1.40 3.81
CA LYS A 115 16.88 -0.46 3.25
C LYS A 115 17.39 -0.86 1.88
N GLU A 116 17.61 -2.16 1.64
CA GLU A 116 18.03 -2.66 0.33
C GLU A 116 16.93 -2.49 -0.72
N LEU A 117 15.66 -2.75 -0.34
CA LEU A 117 14.50 -2.51 -1.20
C LEU A 117 14.35 -1.03 -1.55
N MET A 118 14.47 -0.14 -0.56
CA MET A 118 14.38 1.32 -0.77
C MET A 118 15.40 1.85 -1.78
N LYS A 119 16.57 1.21 -1.93
CA LYS A 119 17.59 1.61 -2.91
C LYS A 119 17.19 1.36 -4.37
N VAL A 120 16.21 0.49 -4.60
CA VAL A 120 15.75 0.11 -5.95
C VAL A 120 14.34 0.61 -6.25
N CYS A 121 13.70 1.30 -5.30
CA CYS A 121 12.36 1.85 -5.40
C CYS A 121 12.37 3.38 -5.31
N HIS A 122 11.34 4.03 -5.84
CA HIS A 122 11.01 5.40 -5.47
C HIS A 122 10.31 5.40 -4.11
N VAL A 123 10.89 6.09 -3.14
CA VAL A 123 10.37 6.15 -1.77
C VAL A 123 9.55 7.41 -1.59
N ILE A 124 8.30 7.23 -1.16
CA ILE A 124 7.37 8.31 -0.84
C ILE A 124 6.98 8.18 0.63
N GLU A 125 7.20 9.23 1.40
CA GLU A 125 6.80 9.29 2.79
C GLU A 125 5.43 9.95 2.92
N LEU A 126 4.46 9.21 3.45
CA LEU A 126 3.16 9.75 3.85
C LEU A 126 3.23 10.14 5.33
N LYS A 127 3.26 11.44 5.59
CA LYS A 127 3.25 11.99 6.95
C LYS A 127 1.88 11.81 7.61
N SER A 128 1.89 11.63 8.93
CA SER A 128 0.66 11.63 9.70
C SER A 128 -0.06 12.97 9.57
N PRO A 129 -1.41 12.98 9.58
CA PRO A 129 -2.17 14.21 9.44
C PRO A 129 -1.89 15.16 10.61
N THR A 130 -1.80 16.45 10.30
CA THR A 130 -1.63 17.50 11.31
C THR A 130 -2.94 17.70 12.09
N LYS A 131 -2.85 18.30 13.28
CA LYS A 131 -4.04 18.65 14.09
C LYS A 131 -5.04 19.49 13.31
N ALA A 132 -4.58 20.44 12.50
CA ALA A 132 -5.44 21.28 11.67
C ALA A 132 -6.18 20.47 10.59
N GLN A 133 -5.51 19.50 9.97
CA GLN A 133 -6.14 18.59 8.99
C GLN A 133 -7.18 17.69 9.67
N ILE A 134 -6.89 17.18 10.86
CA ILE A 134 -7.85 16.39 11.63
C ILE A 134 -9.06 17.23 12.03
N LEU A 135 -8.86 18.49 12.48
CA LEU A 135 -9.96 19.42 12.77
C LEU A 135 -10.87 19.61 11.56
N ASN A 136 -10.30 19.91 10.39
CA ASN A 136 -11.08 20.07 9.17
C ASN A 136 -11.88 18.80 8.82
N LEU A 137 -11.32 17.62 9.03
CA LEU A 137 -12.05 16.37 8.84
C LEU A 137 -13.20 16.21 9.85
N ILE A 138 -12.98 16.57 11.11
CA ILE A 138 -14.02 16.53 12.14
C ILE A 138 -15.16 17.50 11.79
N ASP A 139 -14.86 18.71 11.34
CA ASP A 139 -15.86 19.70 10.93
C ASP A 139 -16.73 19.22 9.78
N ILE A 140 -16.14 18.48 8.84
CA ILE A 140 -16.87 17.90 7.70
C ILE A 140 -17.72 16.70 8.13
N LEU A 141 -17.16 15.80 8.94
CA LEU A 141 -17.81 14.54 9.30
C LEU A 141 -18.81 14.68 10.44
N LEU A 142 -18.58 15.62 11.36
CA LEU A 142 -19.27 15.80 12.62
C LEU A 142 -19.65 17.28 12.85
N PRO A 143 -20.46 17.89 11.97
CA PRO A 143 -20.67 19.34 11.94
C PRO A 143 -21.40 19.93 13.17
N LEU A 144 -22.08 19.07 13.97
CA LEU A 144 -22.90 19.52 15.11
C LEU A 144 -22.22 19.30 16.46
N ILE A 145 -20.92 19.04 16.50
CA ILE A 145 -20.18 18.76 17.76
C ILE A 145 -19.57 20.04 18.32
N ASP A 146 -19.68 20.21 19.64
CA ASP A 146 -19.06 21.31 20.39
C ASP A 146 -17.53 21.31 20.30
N GLU A 147 -16.91 22.50 20.35
CA GLU A 147 -15.45 22.68 20.30
C GLU A 147 -14.70 21.92 21.41
N ASN A 148 -15.28 21.82 22.61
CA ASN A 148 -14.69 21.05 23.71
C ASN A 148 -14.62 19.54 23.38
N ILE A 149 -15.64 19.03 22.70
CA ILE A 149 -15.68 17.64 22.27
C ILE A 149 -14.70 17.42 21.10
N LYS A 150 -14.58 18.36 20.15
CA LYS A 150 -13.60 18.30 19.06
C LYS A 150 -12.17 18.19 19.59
N THR A 151 -11.81 18.99 20.58
CA THR A 151 -10.47 18.93 21.20
C THR A 151 -10.21 17.58 21.89
N SER A 152 -11.23 17.03 22.54
CA SER A 152 -11.15 15.70 23.15
C SER A 152 -10.97 14.60 22.10
N ILE A 153 -11.71 14.67 21.00
CA ILE A 153 -11.58 13.74 19.85
C ILE A 153 -10.17 13.81 19.26
N ILE A 154 -9.61 15.00 19.03
CA ILE A 154 -8.24 15.15 18.49
C ILE A 154 -7.22 14.49 19.43
N THR A 155 -7.38 14.69 20.74
CA THR A 155 -6.50 14.09 21.74
C THR A 155 -6.60 12.57 21.78
N PHE A 156 -7.81 12.03 21.54
CA PHE A 156 -8.07 10.59 21.47
C PHE A 156 -7.47 9.97 20.18
N ILE A 157 -7.63 10.65 19.04
CA ILE A 157 -7.19 10.13 17.72
C ILE A 157 -5.67 10.01 17.66
N GLN A 158 -4.92 10.98 18.14
CA GLN A 158 -3.44 10.99 18.12
C GLN A 158 -2.84 10.67 16.73
N GLY A 159 -3.50 11.10 15.65
CA GLY A 159 -3.06 10.86 14.27
C GLY A 159 -3.51 9.53 13.66
N ASP A 160 -4.15 8.63 14.42
CA ASP A 160 -4.72 7.39 13.90
C ASP A 160 -6.14 7.62 13.35
N LEU A 161 -6.27 7.73 12.03
CA LEU A 161 -7.55 7.97 11.36
C LEU A 161 -8.58 6.84 11.52
N ARG A 162 -8.15 5.63 11.92
CA ARG A 162 -9.09 4.53 12.23
C ARG A 162 -9.95 4.86 13.44
N LYS A 163 -9.36 5.54 14.44
CA LYS A 163 -10.10 6.02 15.61
C LYS A 163 -11.14 7.08 15.24
N LEU A 164 -10.84 7.93 14.24
CA LEU A 164 -11.82 8.90 13.73
C LEU A 164 -13.02 8.20 13.10
N ASN A 165 -12.80 7.14 12.32
CA ASN A 165 -13.91 6.34 11.77
C ASN A 165 -14.77 5.73 12.88
N THR A 166 -14.15 5.19 13.94
CA THR A 166 -14.89 4.65 15.09
C THR A 166 -15.75 5.73 15.77
N VAL A 167 -15.21 6.94 15.96
CA VAL A 167 -15.97 8.06 16.52
C VAL A 167 -17.14 8.44 15.59
N TYR A 168 -16.92 8.48 14.30
CA TYR A 168 -17.96 8.76 13.31
C TYR A 168 -19.09 7.73 13.31
N ASP A 169 -18.73 6.45 13.40
CA ASP A 169 -19.73 5.36 13.46
C ASP A 169 -20.57 5.40 14.75
N LEU A 170 -19.99 5.87 15.85
CA LEU A 170 -20.73 6.08 17.12
C LEU A 170 -21.63 7.32 17.09
N TYR A 171 -21.30 8.32 16.27
CA TYR A 171 -22.06 9.56 16.13
C TYR A 171 -23.31 9.37 15.26
N LYS A 172 -23.31 8.45 14.31
CA LYS A 172 -24.47 8.10 13.45
C LYS A 172 -25.59 7.44 14.23
#